data_7ab603130c60fa152e9c90481cf783c6
#
_entry.id   7ab603130c60fa152e9c90481cf783c6
#
_cell.length_a   1.000
_cell.length_b   1.000
_cell.length_c   1.000
_cell.angle_alpha   90.00
_cell.angle_beta   90.00
_cell.angle_gamma   90.00
#
_symmetry.space_group_name_H-M   'P 1'
#
loop_
_entity.id
_entity.type
_entity.pdbx_description
1 polymer ?
#
loop_
_entity_poly.entity_id
_entity_poly.type
_entity_poly.pdbx_seq_one_letter_code
_entity_poly.pdbx_strand_id
1 'polypeptide(L)'
;MTEDTRHWSCYTTPPARSLEIFEDARPRCPVARSSEHDGFYMLLKYADVKNAMADNQTFSSEPQVLRPMLPRKPIPALEMDPPRHGTWRALFSAAITAKTPREMEPFVRSDINAHIDAFIEKSACDIVAELAEPVPAETICRLVGIDDALVPAVRKAAIEMFAAQGDPEEFGRKQAAFAAVTVTEIHERRARPREDYLTRLANMEVEGRRLDDNDFVVLLAAFLGAGHHSTTSAMASLINEVFSRPAVRDLLRNEPGKIPLAVEETLRLRPPFFGFFRRATKPVSISGTEIPQGCDVYMGWAAANRDPTAFEAPTDFKIQRPQNRHLTFGYGIHSCPGSALARMELRVLLEELLRRTPDLKIQTDAPVYQFGGGDYSYLPALEVTFTAGVREA
;
A
#
# COMPACT_ATOMS: atom_id res chain seq x y z
N MET A 1 7.86 23.51 -17.81
CA MET A 1 8.12 22.06 -17.80
C MET A 1 9.62 21.90 -17.64
N THR A 2 10.07 21.27 -16.56
CA THR A 2 11.49 20.93 -16.45
C THR A 2 11.77 19.73 -17.35
N GLU A 3 12.98 19.62 -17.88
CA GLU A 3 13.36 18.51 -18.78
C GLU A 3 13.17 17.15 -18.06
N ASP A 4 13.46 17.10 -16.78
CA ASP A 4 13.32 15.94 -15.92
C ASP A 4 11.89 15.44 -15.74
N THR A 5 10.88 16.31 -15.70
CA THR A 5 9.47 15.89 -15.58
C THR A 5 8.90 15.36 -16.90
N ARG A 6 9.49 15.75 -18.03
CA ARG A 6 9.02 15.34 -19.36
C ARG A 6 9.09 13.84 -19.56
N HIS A 7 10.09 13.18 -19.01
CA HIS A 7 10.35 11.75 -19.18
C HIS A 7 10.16 10.96 -17.89
N TRP A 8 9.48 11.56 -16.89
CA TRP A 8 9.24 10.85 -15.64
C TRP A 8 8.20 9.74 -15.82
N SER A 9 8.58 8.55 -15.34
CA SER A 9 7.68 7.40 -15.16
C SER A 9 8.18 6.55 -13.99
N CYS A 10 7.29 5.97 -13.23
CA CYS A 10 7.63 5.03 -12.17
C CYS A 10 8.33 3.75 -12.67
N TYR A 11 8.26 3.46 -13.96
CA TYR A 11 8.94 2.29 -14.55
C TYR A 11 10.39 2.56 -14.93
N THR A 12 10.75 3.81 -15.17
CA THR A 12 12.09 4.20 -15.65
C THR A 12 12.86 5.06 -14.66
N THR A 13 12.16 5.72 -13.73
CA THR A 13 12.75 6.66 -12.76
C THR A 13 12.71 6.06 -11.36
N PRO A 14 13.84 5.76 -10.72
CA PRO A 14 13.86 5.20 -9.36
C PRO A 14 13.14 6.07 -8.32
N PRO A 15 12.62 5.51 -7.20
CA PRO A 15 11.88 6.26 -6.18
C PRO A 15 12.63 7.48 -5.64
N ALA A 16 13.91 7.35 -5.32
CA ALA A 16 14.73 8.46 -4.81
C ALA A 16 14.81 9.59 -5.83
N ARG A 17 15.08 9.28 -7.10
CA ARG A 17 15.15 10.26 -8.18
C ARG A 17 13.79 10.90 -8.47
N SER A 18 12.70 10.14 -8.36
CA SER A 18 11.34 10.65 -8.49
C SER A 18 11.04 11.74 -7.45
N LEU A 19 11.42 11.52 -6.19
CA LEU A 19 11.24 12.52 -5.12
C LEU A 19 12.04 13.80 -5.39
N GLU A 20 13.29 13.70 -5.83
CA GLU A 20 14.11 14.86 -6.23
C GLU A 20 13.45 15.65 -7.36
N ILE A 21 12.97 14.97 -8.41
CA ILE A 21 12.26 15.60 -9.53
C ILE A 21 11.01 16.34 -9.04
N PHE A 22 10.24 15.73 -8.15
CA PHE A 22 9.02 16.33 -7.61
C PHE A 22 9.33 17.56 -6.73
N GLU A 23 10.35 17.48 -5.89
CA GLU A 23 10.78 18.58 -5.02
C GLU A 23 11.28 19.78 -5.85
N ASP A 24 12.05 19.52 -6.89
CA ASP A 24 12.57 20.55 -7.80
C ASP A 24 11.48 21.16 -8.71
N ALA A 25 10.56 20.34 -9.19
CA ALA A 25 9.50 20.82 -10.10
C ALA A 25 8.40 21.61 -9.37
N ARG A 26 8.00 21.19 -8.17
CA ARG A 26 6.85 21.74 -7.42
C ARG A 26 6.80 23.28 -7.35
N PRO A 27 7.86 24.00 -6.98
CA PRO A 27 7.81 25.47 -6.87
C PRO A 27 7.70 26.18 -8.23
N ARG A 28 8.19 25.58 -9.31
CA ARG A 28 8.25 26.17 -10.65
C ARG A 28 7.10 25.73 -11.55
N CYS A 29 6.64 24.51 -11.36
CA CYS A 29 5.63 23.86 -12.20
C CYS A 29 4.76 22.95 -11.32
N PRO A 30 3.84 23.51 -10.52
CA PRO A 30 3.03 22.73 -9.57
C PRO A 30 2.11 21.70 -10.24
N VAL A 31 1.77 21.94 -11.51
CA VAL A 31 1.14 20.99 -12.43
C VAL A 31 2.15 20.69 -13.52
N ALA A 32 2.95 19.66 -13.33
CA ALA A 32 3.95 19.24 -14.28
C ALA A 32 3.34 18.35 -15.37
N ARG A 33 4.12 18.03 -16.40
CA ARG A 33 3.68 17.16 -17.50
C ARG A 33 4.76 16.15 -17.83
N SER A 34 4.35 14.90 -18.07
CA SER A 34 5.18 13.86 -18.66
C SER A 34 4.69 13.53 -20.08
N SER A 35 5.58 13.08 -20.94
CA SER A 35 5.27 12.53 -22.28
C SER A 35 5.13 11.00 -22.26
N GLU A 36 5.43 10.35 -21.14
CA GLU A 36 5.28 8.90 -20.99
C GLU A 36 3.80 8.52 -21.01
N HIS A 37 3.50 7.26 -21.36
CA HIS A 37 2.14 6.71 -21.37
C HIS A 37 1.12 7.59 -22.14
N ASP A 38 1.48 8.03 -23.35
CA ASP A 38 0.69 8.94 -24.21
C ASP A 38 0.53 10.36 -23.64
N GLY A 39 1.26 10.69 -22.60
CA GLY A 39 1.28 11.98 -21.95
C GLY A 39 0.25 12.14 -20.84
N PHE A 40 0.69 12.73 -19.70
CA PHE A 40 -0.18 13.01 -18.57
C PHE A 40 0.27 14.25 -17.79
N TYR A 41 -0.64 14.78 -16.97
CA TYR A 41 -0.36 15.85 -16.03
C TYR A 41 -0.06 15.28 -14.65
N MET A 42 0.81 15.95 -13.87
CA MET A 42 1.17 15.56 -12.50
C MET A 42 0.85 16.68 -11.53
N LEU A 43 0.03 16.42 -10.52
CA LEU A 43 -0.23 17.35 -9.42
C LEU A 43 0.81 17.11 -8.32
N LEU A 44 1.58 18.15 -7.96
CA LEU A 44 2.70 18.05 -7.03
C LEU A 44 2.49 18.82 -5.71
N LYS A 45 1.53 19.76 -5.65
CA LYS A 45 1.18 20.50 -4.44
C LYS A 45 0.14 19.77 -3.59
N TYR A 46 0.29 19.86 -2.29
CA TYR A 46 -0.61 19.24 -1.31
C TYR A 46 -2.08 19.63 -1.53
N ALA A 47 -2.35 20.92 -1.67
CA ALA A 47 -3.72 21.42 -1.82
C ALA A 47 -4.35 20.92 -3.14
N ASP A 48 -3.61 20.94 -4.23
CA ASP A 48 -4.08 20.53 -5.57
C ASP A 48 -4.39 19.01 -5.57
N VAL A 49 -3.46 18.19 -5.05
CA VAL A 49 -3.66 16.74 -4.93
C VAL A 49 -4.86 16.41 -4.06
N LYS A 50 -4.96 17.01 -2.86
CA LYS A 50 -6.06 16.76 -1.94
C LYS A 50 -7.41 17.13 -2.54
N ASN A 51 -7.51 18.29 -3.17
CA ASN A 51 -8.75 18.78 -3.76
C ASN A 51 -9.17 17.91 -4.96
N ALA A 52 -8.22 17.55 -5.83
CA ALA A 52 -8.49 16.68 -6.97
C ALA A 52 -8.92 15.27 -6.54
N MET A 53 -8.33 14.70 -5.47
CA MET A 53 -8.75 13.41 -4.91
C MET A 53 -10.16 13.46 -4.29
N ALA A 54 -10.62 14.63 -3.85
CA ALA A 54 -11.99 14.82 -3.32
C ALA A 54 -13.03 14.99 -4.44
N ASP A 55 -12.62 15.48 -5.61
CA ASP A 55 -13.51 15.78 -6.75
C ASP A 55 -13.58 14.61 -7.73
N ASN A 56 -14.31 13.57 -7.35
CA ASN A 56 -14.55 12.41 -8.21
C ASN A 56 -15.47 12.71 -9.42
N GLN A 57 -16.14 13.84 -9.46
CA GLN A 57 -16.92 14.25 -10.63
C GLN A 57 -16.03 14.78 -11.75
N THR A 58 -14.96 15.48 -11.41
CA THR A 58 -13.98 16.02 -12.37
C THR A 58 -12.85 15.01 -12.65
N PHE A 59 -12.46 14.19 -11.66
CA PHE A 59 -11.33 13.26 -11.76
C PHE A 59 -11.79 11.81 -11.54
N SER A 60 -12.20 11.18 -12.63
CA SER A 60 -12.64 9.79 -12.67
C SER A 60 -11.52 8.81 -12.34
N SER A 61 -11.85 7.76 -11.61
CA SER A 61 -10.97 6.61 -11.38
C SER A 61 -10.99 5.60 -12.52
N GLU A 62 -11.95 5.73 -13.44
CA GLU A 62 -12.07 4.85 -14.61
C GLU A 62 -11.18 5.31 -15.77
N PRO A 63 -10.70 4.40 -16.63
CA PRO A 63 -10.91 2.94 -16.55
C PRO A 63 -9.95 2.23 -15.60
N GLN A 64 -8.78 2.83 -15.28
CA GLN A 64 -7.74 2.25 -14.39
C GLN A 64 -6.91 3.37 -13.75
N VAL A 65 -6.46 3.13 -12.53
CA VAL A 65 -5.65 4.08 -11.74
C VAL A 65 -4.14 3.88 -11.92
N LEU A 66 -3.71 2.83 -12.61
CA LEU A 66 -2.32 2.52 -12.92
C LEU A 66 -2.05 2.69 -14.41
N ARG A 67 -0.77 2.94 -14.77
CA ARG A 67 -0.28 3.01 -16.15
C ARG A 67 0.99 2.15 -16.29
N PRO A 68 1.23 1.49 -17.46
CA PRO A 68 0.27 1.37 -18.54
C PRO A 68 -0.99 0.61 -18.11
N MET A 69 -2.09 0.82 -18.82
CA MET A 69 -3.32 0.05 -18.58
C MET A 69 -3.11 -1.42 -18.91
N LEU A 70 -3.59 -2.29 -18.03
CA LEU A 70 -3.50 -3.74 -18.21
C LEU A 70 -4.79 -4.31 -18.81
N PRO A 71 -4.73 -5.39 -19.62
CA PRO A 71 -5.88 -6.07 -20.18
C PRO A 71 -6.60 -6.92 -19.11
N ARG A 72 -7.19 -6.27 -18.12
CA ARG A 72 -7.92 -6.88 -16.99
C ARG A 72 -9.20 -6.14 -16.67
N LYS A 73 -10.10 -6.78 -15.94
CA LYS A 73 -11.25 -6.08 -15.34
C LYS A 73 -10.78 -4.98 -14.38
N PRO A 74 -11.55 -3.89 -14.24
CA PRO A 74 -11.25 -2.86 -13.23
C PRO A 74 -11.17 -3.46 -11.82
N ILE A 75 -10.27 -2.92 -10.99
CA ILE A 75 -10.19 -3.30 -9.58
C ILE A 75 -11.44 -2.77 -8.87
N PRO A 76 -12.25 -3.66 -8.24
CA PRO A 76 -13.49 -3.27 -7.60
C PRO A 76 -13.31 -2.14 -6.59
N ALA A 77 -14.23 -1.19 -6.58
CA ALA A 77 -14.21 0.04 -5.82
C ALA A 77 -13.07 1.02 -6.13
N LEU A 78 -11.85 0.55 -6.39
CA LEU A 78 -10.69 1.42 -6.63
C LEU A 78 -10.76 2.11 -8.01
N GLU A 79 -11.18 1.34 -9.03
CA GLU A 79 -11.28 1.78 -10.43
C GLU A 79 -12.74 1.90 -10.88
N MET A 80 -13.58 2.44 -10.01
CA MET A 80 -14.99 2.64 -10.25
C MET A 80 -15.44 4.01 -9.71
N ASP A 81 -16.34 4.65 -10.46
CA ASP A 81 -16.99 5.89 -10.04
C ASP A 81 -18.41 5.62 -9.49
N PRO A 82 -19.01 6.58 -8.76
CA PRO A 82 -20.42 6.52 -8.40
C PRO A 82 -21.33 6.43 -9.64
N PRO A 83 -22.46 5.67 -9.58
CA PRO A 83 -23.00 5.01 -8.37
C PRO A 83 -22.36 3.64 -8.07
N ARG A 84 -21.67 3.00 -9.02
CA ARG A 84 -21.12 1.65 -8.88
C ARG A 84 -20.08 1.54 -7.76
N HIS A 85 -19.25 2.56 -7.61
CA HIS A 85 -18.25 2.62 -6.54
C HIS A 85 -18.85 2.27 -5.16
N GLY A 86 -19.97 2.87 -4.77
CA GLY A 86 -20.59 2.66 -3.46
C GLY A 86 -20.97 1.20 -3.20
N THR A 87 -21.56 0.54 -4.21
CA THR A 87 -21.96 -0.87 -4.13
C THR A 87 -20.76 -1.79 -3.91
N TRP A 88 -19.71 -1.64 -4.71
CA TRP A 88 -18.50 -2.45 -4.60
C TRP A 88 -17.66 -2.08 -3.35
N ARG A 89 -17.65 -0.81 -2.95
CA ARG A 89 -17.00 -0.35 -1.72
C ARG A 89 -17.58 -1.00 -0.48
N ALA A 90 -18.90 -1.25 -0.45
CA ALA A 90 -19.58 -1.91 0.66
C ALA A 90 -19.03 -3.32 0.92
N LEU A 91 -18.54 -4.04 -0.11
CA LEU A 91 -17.90 -5.35 0.05
C LEU A 91 -16.66 -5.25 0.91
N PHE A 92 -15.76 -4.30 0.60
CA PHE A 92 -14.55 -4.09 1.40
C PHE A 92 -14.87 -3.61 2.82
N SER A 93 -15.88 -2.74 2.97
CA SER A 93 -16.30 -2.24 4.29
C SER A 93 -16.95 -3.33 5.15
N ALA A 94 -17.52 -4.38 4.55
CA ALA A 94 -18.04 -5.52 5.28
C ALA A 94 -16.94 -6.43 5.83
N ALA A 95 -15.76 -6.46 5.19
CA ALA A 95 -14.58 -7.17 5.70
C ALA A 95 -13.84 -6.34 6.77
N ILE A 96 -13.69 -5.02 6.51
CA ILE A 96 -12.87 -4.12 7.32
C ILE A 96 -13.78 -3.13 8.04
N THR A 97 -14.23 -3.49 9.22
CA THR A 97 -15.04 -2.65 10.10
C THR A 97 -14.16 -1.83 11.06
N ALA A 98 -14.75 -0.87 11.76
CA ALA A 98 -14.04 -0.11 12.80
C ALA A 98 -13.52 -0.99 13.97
N LYS A 99 -14.07 -2.20 14.14
CA LYS A 99 -13.65 -3.16 15.18
C LYS A 99 -12.51 -4.07 14.72
N THR A 100 -12.35 -4.26 13.42
CA THR A 100 -11.38 -5.19 12.82
C THR A 100 -9.96 -5.06 13.37
N PRO A 101 -9.37 -3.85 13.51
CA PRO A 101 -8.01 -3.75 14.07
C PRO A 101 -7.89 -4.34 15.47
N ARG A 102 -8.89 -4.09 16.34
CA ARG A 102 -8.90 -4.62 17.71
C ARG A 102 -9.06 -6.14 17.75
N GLU A 103 -9.89 -6.67 16.88
CA GLU A 103 -10.15 -8.11 16.76
C GLU A 103 -8.96 -8.87 16.16
N MET A 104 -8.25 -8.24 15.23
CA MET A 104 -7.08 -8.82 14.55
C MET A 104 -5.78 -8.67 15.34
N GLU A 105 -5.66 -7.69 16.22
CA GLU A 105 -4.39 -7.40 16.93
C GLU A 105 -3.78 -8.62 17.66
N PRO A 106 -4.53 -9.45 18.40
CA PRO A 106 -3.95 -10.62 19.07
C PRO A 106 -3.31 -11.60 18.09
N PHE A 107 -3.92 -11.80 16.92
CA PHE A 107 -3.40 -12.69 15.88
C PHE A 107 -2.15 -12.09 15.23
N VAL A 108 -2.20 -10.82 14.82
CA VAL A 108 -1.05 -10.12 14.23
C VAL A 108 0.15 -10.12 15.19
N ARG A 109 -0.08 -9.90 16.48
CA ARG A 109 0.96 -9.94 17.50
C ARG A 109 1.57 -11.33 17.65
N SER A 110 0.72 -12.36 17.64
CA SER A 110 1.17 -13.76 17.68
C SER A 110 1.99 -14.11 16.43
N ASP A 111 1.52 -13.76 15.25
CA ASP A 111 2.20 -14.04 13.99
C ASP A 111 3.56 -13.31 13.93
N ILE A 112 3.62 -12.03 14.31
CA ILE A 112 4.88 -11.26 14.41
C ILE A 112 5.87 -11.96 15.37
N ASN A 113 5.41 -12.38 16.56
CA ASN A 113 6.28 -13.05 17.52
C ASN A 113 6.75 -14.42 17.02
N ALA A 114 5.92 -15.20 16.34
CA ALA A 114 6.32 -16.46 15.72
C ALA A 114 7.40 -16.27 14.66
N HIS A 115 7.29 -15.22 13.83
CA HIS A 115 8.32 -14.86 12.85
C HIS A 115 9.61 -14.40 13.52
N ILE A 116 9.53 -13.59 14.60
CA ILE A 116 10.72 -13.19 15.38
C ILE A 116 11.38 -14.42 15.98
N ASP A 117 10.63 -15.38 16.53
CA ASP A 117 11.15 -16.63 17.09
C ASP A 117 11.91 -17.47 16.05
N ALA A 118 11.53 -17.41 14.78
CA ALA A 118 12.21 -18.14 13.71
C ALA A 118 13.65 -17.66 13.45
N PHE A 119 13.96 -16.41 13.78
CA PHE A 119 15.29 -15.84 13.53
C PHE A 119 16.03 -15.31 14.78
N ILE A 120 15.34 -15.16 15.92
CA ILE A 120 15.92 -14.48 17.11
C ILE A 120 17.22 -15.10 17.63
N GLU A 121 17.41 -16.40 17.45
CA GLU A 121 18.62 -17.13 17.85
C GLU A 121 19.77 -16.98 16.84
N LYS A 122 19.49 -16.52 15.60
CA LYS A 122 20.48 -16.43 14.51
C LYS A 122 21.35 -15.16 14.56
N SER A 123 20.96 -14.15 15.35
CA SER A 123 21.61 -12.83 15.46
C SER A 123 21.60 -11.98 14.19
N ALA A 124 21.08 -12.46 13.09
CA ALA A 124 21.00 -11.76 11.81
C ALA A 124 19.87 -12.34 10.95
N CYS A 125 19.24 -11.51 10.12
CA CYS A 125 18.25 -11.95 9.13
C CYS A 125 18.04 -10.87 8.05
N ASP A 126 17.43 -11.27 6.92
CA ASP A 126 16.71 -10.33 6.06
C ASP A 126 15.31 -10.10 6.64
N ILE A 127 15.13 -8.96 7.32
CA ILE A 127 13.88 -8.68 8.04
C ILE A 127 12.70 -8.42 7.09
N VAL A 128 12.96 -8.13 5.82
CA VAL A 128 11.90 -8.03 4.81
C VAL A 128 11.36 -9.42 4.52
N ALA A 129 12.21 -10.35 4.13
CA ALA A 129 11.82 -11.70 3.75
C ALA A 129 11.29 -12.52 4.93
N GLU A 130 11.90 -12.37 6.14
CA GLU A 130 11.56 -13.21 7.30
C GLU A 130 10.43 -12.63 8.17
N LEU A 131 10.08 -11.34 8.03
CA LEU A 131 9.05 -10.71 8.87
C LEU A 131 8.09 -9.79 8.10
N ALA A 132 8.60 -8.76 7.40
CA ALA A 132 7.75 -7.72 6.83
C ALA A 132 6.88 -8.22 5.66
N GLU A 133 7.31 -9.23 4.93
CA GLU A 133 6.60 -9.81 3.80
C GLU A 133 5.54 -10.84 4.23
N PRO A 134 5.80 -11.83 5.11
CA PRO A 134 4.81 -12.84 5.47
C PRO A 134 3.64 -12.29 6.31
N VAL A 135 3.89 -11.45 7.30
CA VAL A 135 2.88 -10.99 8.26
C VAL A 135 1.65 -10.33 7.60
N PRO A 136 1.78 -9.35 6.69
CA PRO A 136 0.60 -8.74 6.05
C PRO A 136 -0.20 -9.72 5.19
N ALA A 137 0.47 -10.67 4.52
CA ALA A 137 -0.21 -11.68 3.73
C ALA A 137 -1.05 -12.63 4.61
N GLU A 138 -0.50 -13.06 5.74
CA GLU A 138 -1.19 -13.88 6.74
C GLU A 138 -2.37 -13.10 7.34
N THR A 139 -2.17 -11.83 7.68
CA THR A 139 -3.23 -10.95 8.19
C THR A 139 -4.40 -10.84 7.21
N ILE A 140 -4.15 -10.58 5.92
CA ILE A 140 -5.21 -10.46 4.89
C ILE A 140 -5.89 -11.80 4.65
N CYS A 141 -5.16 -12.90 4.56
CA CYS A 141 -5.76 -14.23 4.39
C CYS A 141 -6.71 -14.57 5.55
N ARG A 142 -6.29 -14.32 6.79
CA ARG A 142 -7.11 -14.53 8.00
C ARG A 142 -8.33 -13.60 8.01
N LEU A 143 -8.16 -12.32 7.67
CA LEU A 143 -9.26 -11.35 7.58
C LEU A 143 -10.35 -11.81 6.61
N VAL A 144 -9.95 -12.34 5.46
CA VAL A 144 -10.87 -12.82 4.43
C VAL A 144 -11.50 -14.16 4.80
N GLY A 145 -10.79 -14.99 5.56
CA GLY A 145 -11.24 -16.32 5.97
C GLY A 145 -10.66 -17.46 5.12
N ILE A 146 -9.48 -17.25 4.52
CA ILE A 146 -8.69 -18.31 3.88
C ILE A 146 -8.15 -19.24 4.97
N ASP A 147 -8.23 -20.54 4.73
CA ASP A 147 -7.72 -21.53 5.68
C ASP A 147 -6.19 -21.41 5.84
N ASP A 148 -5.69 -21.45 7.09
CA ASP A 148 -4.27 -21.26 7.42
C ASP A 148 -3.35 -22.21 6.61
N ALA A 149 -3.79 -23.44 6.33
CA ALA A 149 -3.05 -24.39 5.52
C ALA A 149 -2.84 -23.93 4.05
N LEU A 150 -3.70 -23.05 3.53
CA LEU A 150 -3.63 -22.55 2.16
C LEU A 150 -2.89 -21.21 2.05
N VAL A 151 -2.66 -20.51 3.16
CA VAL A 151 -2.01 -19.20 3.18
C VAL A 151 -0.69 -19.19 2.40
N PRO A 152 0.26 -20.16 2.58
CA PRO A 152 1.51 -20.17 1.82
C PRO A 152 1.29 -20.26 0.30
N ALA A 153 0.33 -21.09 -0.14
CA ALA A 153 0.03 -21.27 -1.56
C ALA A 153 -0.63 -20.04 -2.17
N VAL A 154 -1.61 -19.44 -1.46
CA VAL A 154 -2.31 -18.23 -1.87
C VAL A 154 -1.32 -17.05 -1.96
N ARG A 155 -0.48 -16.87 -0.94
CA ARG A 155 0.57 -15.85 -0.91
C ARG A 155 1.52 -15.97 -2.11
N LYS A 156 2.07 -17.17 -2.32
CA LYS A 156 2.98 -17.44 -3.46
C LYS A 156 2.31 -17.10 -4.79
N ALA A 157 1.10 -17.62 -5.02
CA ALA A 157 0.37 -17.38 -6.27
C ALA A 157 0.05 -15.90 -6.48
N ALA A 158 -0.29 -15.14 -5.42
CA ALA A 158 -0.52 -13.71 -5.49
C ALA A 158 0.75 -12.94 -5.85
N ILE A 159 1.88 -13.20 -5.19
CA ILE A 159 3.17 -12.56 -5.47
C ILE A 159 3.57 -12.79 -6.93
N GLU A 160 3.50 -14.05 -7.40
CA GLU A 160 3.85 -14.38 -8.78
C GLU A 160 2.95 -13.69 -9.80
N MET A 161 1.65 -13.59 -9.52
CA MET A 161 0.70 -12.89 -10.38
C MET A 161 1.00 -11.38 -10.45
N PHE A 162 1.27 -10.74 -9.32
CA PHE A 162 1.59 -9.31 -9.30
C PHE A 162 2.94 -8.99 -9.93
N ALA A 163 3.94 -9.86 -9.78
CA ALA A 163 5.24 -9.72 -10.43
C ALA A 163 5.13 -9.79 -11.97
N ALA A 164 4.12 -10.47 -12.49
CA ALA A 164 3.90 -10.63 -13.93
C ALA A 164 3.14 -9.47 -14.61
N GLN A 165 2.83 -8.38 -13.90
CA GLN A 165 2.01 -7.27 -14.45
C GLN A 165 2.58 -6.59 -15.69
N GLY A 166 3.88 -6.71 -15.94
CA GLY A 166 4.54 -6.19 -17.15
C GLY A 166 4.36 -7.05 -18.40
N ASP A 167 3.90 -8.31 -18.27
CA ASP A 167 3.71 -9.27 -19.35
C ASP A 167 2.27 -9.82 -19.33
N PRO A 168 1.40 -9.41 -20.29
CA PRO A 168 -0.01 -9.80 -20.29
C PRO A 168 -0.25 -11.31 -20.39
N GLU A 169 0.59 -12.05 -21.11
CA GLU A 169 0.46 -13.51 -21.27
C GLU A 169 0.85 -14.23 -19.98
N GLU A 170 1.99 -13.83 -19.38
CA GLU A 170 2.44 -14.36 -18.10
C GLU A 170 1.46 -14.01 -16.98
N PHE A 171 0.97 -12.77 -16.95
CA PHE A 171 -0.08 -12.35 -16.01
C PHE A 171 -1.32 -13.24 -16.09
N GLY A 172 -1.81 -13.52 -17.30
CA GLY A 172 -2.96 -14.42 -17.51
C GLY A 172 -2.70 -15.85 -16.98
N ARG A 173 -1.51 -16.40 -17.22
CA ARG A 173 -1.12 -17.73 -16.68
C ARG A 173 -1.07 -17.72 -15.14
N LYS A 174 -0.46 -16.69 -14.54
CA LYS A 174 -0.35 -16.56 -13.08
C LYS A 174 -1.70 -16.27 -12.42
N GLN A 175 -2.59 -15.50 -13.08
CA GLN A 175 -3.96 -15.29 -12.60
C GLN A 175 -4.75 -16.59 -12.59
N ALA A 176 -4.60 -17.44 -13.60
CA ALA A 176 -5.22 -18.76 -13.63
C ALA A 176 -4.71 -19.68 -12.49
N ALA A 177 -3.40 -19.63 -12.19
CA ALA A 177 -2.83 -20.36 -11.06
C ALA A 177 -3.37 -19.84 -9.70
N PHE A 178 -3.49 -18.53 -9.53
CA PHE A 178 -4.11 -17.93 -8.36
C PHE A 178 -5.59 -18.33 -8.21
N ALA A 179 -6.35 -18.33 -9.33
CA ALA A 179 -7.74 -18.78 -9.36
C ALA A 179 -7.86 -20.26 -8.92
N ALA A 180 -6.98 -21.13 -9.38
CA ALA A 180 -6.99 -22.55 -9.03
C ALA A 180 -6.86 -22.81 -7.51
N VAL A 181 -6.12 -21.95 -6.80
CA VAL A 181 -5.97 -22.05 -5.34
C VAL A 181 -7.16 -21.43 -4.59
N THR A 182 -7.74 -20.34 -5.10
CA THR A 182 -8.72 -19.54 -4.35
C THR A 182 -10.17 -19.91 -4.64
N VAL A 183 -10.51 -20.35 -5.86
CA VAL A 183 -11.90 -20.68 -6.25
C VAL A 183 -12.45 -21.88 -5.48
N THR A 184 -11.60 -22.85 -5.16
CA THR A 184 -12.00 -24.01 -4.35
C THR A 184 -12.56 -23.60 -2.99
N GLU A 185 -11.93 -22.63 -2.32
CA GLU A 185 -12.36 -22.10 -1.03
C GLU A 185 -13.77 -21.49 -1.09
N ILE A 186 -14.08 -20.79 -2.19
CA ILE A 186 -15.39 -20.18 -2.38
C ILE A 186 -16.48 -21.23 -2.60
N HIS A 187 -16.18 -22.26 -3.39
CA HIS A 187 -17.11 -23.37 -3.61
C HIS A 187 -17.36 -24.15 -2.30
N GLU A 188 -16.31 -24.32 -1.49
CA GLU A 188 -16.46 -24.94 -0.17
C GLU A 188 -17.32 -24.10 0.78
N ARG A 189 -17.15 -22.76 0.79
CA ARG A 189 -17.97 -21.86 1.61
C ARG A 189 -19.43 -21.83 1.16
N ARG A 190 -19.71 -22.04 -0.14
CA ARG A 190 -21.08 -22.20 -0.64
C ARG A 190 -21.71 -23.52 -0.19
N ALA A 191 -20.93 -24.61 -0.21
CA ALA A 191 -21.39 -25.94 0.19
C ALA A 191 -21.47 -26.11 1.72
N ARG A 192 -20.54 -25.49 2.45
CA ARG A 192 -20.36 -25.59 3.91
C ARG A 192 -20.09 -24.20 4.49
N PRO A 193 -21.13 -23.39 4.72
CA PRO A 193 -20.99 -22.05 5.27
C PRO A 193 -20.29 -22.05 6.63
N ARG A 194 -19.44 -21.02 6.87
CA ARG A 194 -18.76 -20.74 8.15
C ARG A 194 -19.08 -19.31 8.60
N GLU A 195 -18.70 -18.96 9.83
CA GLU A 195 -18.83 -17.59 10.35
C GLU A 195 -17.62 -16.71 9.92
N ASP A 196 -17.36 -16.62 8.61
CA ASP A 196 -16.25 -15.85 8.05
C ASP A 196 -16.72 -14.88 6.95
N TYR A 197 -15.82 -13.98 6.56
CA TYR A 197 -16.12 -13.02 5.50
C TYR A 197 -16.29 -13.71 4.15
N LEU A 198 -15.51 -14.76 3.87
CA LEU A 198 -15.57 -15.48 2.60
C LEU A 198 -16.95 -16.15 2.38
N THR A 199 -17.54 -16.70 3.44
CA THR A 199 -18.92 -17.22 3.41
C THR A 199 -19.94 -16.12 3.09
N ARG A 200 -19.80 -14.95 3.73
CA ARG A 200 -20.68 -13.81 3.43
C ARG A 200 -20.52 -13.37 1.98
N LEU A 201 -19.29 -13.23 1.50
CA LEU A 201 -18.98 -12.87 0.14
C LEU A 201 -19.56 -13.88 -0.87
N ALA A 202 -19.41 -15.19 -0.60
CA ALA A 202 -19.90 -16.28 -1.45
C ALA A 202 -21.41 -16.27 -1.67
N ASN A 203 -22.18 -15.68 -0.75
CA ASN A 203 -23.62 -15.60 -0.78
C ASN A 203 -24.17 -14.19 -1.10
N MET A 204 -23.28 -13.22 -1.35
CA MET A 204 -23.64 -11.83 -1.59
C MET A 204 -24.15 -11.62 -3.02
N GLU A 205 -25.12 -10.73 -3.17
CA GLU A 205 -25.57 -10.25 -4.47
C GLU A 205 -25.06 -8.82 -4.70
N VAL A 206 -24.53 -8.57 -5.89
CA VAL A 206 -24.00 -7.29 -6.32
C VAL A 206 -24.60 -6.96 -7.68
N GLU A 207 -25.16 -5.76 -7.82
CA GLU A 207 -25.81 -5.32 -9.06
C GLU A 207 -26.91 -6.31 -9.54
N GLY A 208 -27.66 -6.92 -8.60
CA GLY A 208 -28.76 -7.83 -8.88
C GLY A 208 -28.36 -9.24 -9.31
N ARG A 209 -27.10 -9.62 -9.19
CA ARG A 209 -26.62 -10.97 -9.47
C ARG A 209 -25.67 -11.48 -8.39
N ARG A 210 -25.59 -12.79 -8.24
CA ARG A 210 -24.52 -13.41 -7.44
C ARG A 210 -23.16 -13.22 -8.13
N LEU A 211 -22.13 -13.10 -7.31
CA LEU A 211 -20.76 -13.05 -7.79
C LEU A 211 -20.38 -14.39 -8.45
N ASP A 212 -19.75 -14.33 -9.61
CA ASP A 212 -19.17 -15.49 -10.28
C ASP A 212 -17.71 -15.74 -9.80
N ASP A 213 -17.13 -16.86 -10.20
CA ASP A 213 -15.76 -17.23 -9.77
C ASP A 213 -14.71 -16.20 -10.17
N ASN A 214 -14.88 -15.53 -11.31
CA ASN A 214 -13.96 -14.50 -11.75
C ASN A 214 -14.10 -13.20 -10.92
N ASP A 215 -15.29 -12.83 -10.49
CA ASP A 215 -15.49 -11.71 -9.56
C ASP A 215 -14.76 -12.00 -8.23
N PHE A 216 -14.82 -13.24 -7.73
CA PHE A 216 -14.11 -13.64 -6.53
C PHE A 216 -12.59 -13.56 -6.69
N VAL A 217 -12.05 -14.08 -7.80
CA VAL A 217 -10.62 -14.01 -8.09
C VAL A 217 -10.14 -12.56 -8.09
N VAL A 218 -10.89 -11.66 -8.75
CA VAL A 218 -10.53 -10.24 -8.80
C VAL A 218 -10.64 -9.57 -7.42
N LEU A 219 -11.68 -9.89 -6.65
CA LEU A 219 -11.85 -9.36 -5.29
C LEU A 219 -10.75 -9.84 -4.34
N LEU A 220 -10.44 -11.13 -4.34
CA LEU A 220 -9.37 -11.68 -3.50
C LEU A 220 -8.01 -11.14 -3.91
N ALA A 221 -7.74 -11.03 -5.22
CA ALA A 221 -6.55 -10.37 -5.72
C ALA A 221 -6.47 -8.90 -5.28
N ALA A 222 -7.61 -8.17 -5.27
CA ALA A 222 -7.65 -6.80 -4.79
C ALA A 222 -7.35 -6.70 -3.27
N PHE A 223 -7.89 -7.60 -2.44
CA PHE A 223 -7.57 -7.65 -1.00
C PHE A 223 -6.09 -7.93 -0.76
N LEU A 224 -5.52 -8.96 -1.42
CA LEU A 224 -4.12 -9.32 -1.27
C LEU A 224 -3.19 -8.22 -1.81
N GLY A 225 -3.45 -7.71 -3.02
CA GLY A 225 -2.64 -6.64 -3.60
C GLY A 225 -2.64 -5.36 -2.77
N ALA A 226 -3.82 -4.95 -2.27
CA ALA A 226 -3.92 -3.75 -1.44
C ALA A 226 -3.34 -3.93 -0.04
N GLY A 227 -3.57 -5.08 0.61
CA GLY A 227 -3.22 -5.27 2.01
C GLY A 227 -1.82 -5.87 2.24
N HIS A 228 -1.29 -6.66 1.30
CA HIS A 228 0.03 -7.29 1.42
C HIS A 228 1.14 -6.31 1.02
N HIS A 229 1.29 -6.00 -0.28
CA HIS A 229 2.45 -5.26 -0.78
C HIS A 229 2.64 -3.88 -0.12
N SER A 230 1.55 -3.12 0.07
CA SER A 230 1.64 -1.80 0.67
C SER A 230 2.06 -1.85 2.14
N THR A 231 1.57 -2.83 2.89
CA THR A 231 1.92 -2.99 4.30
C THR A 231 3.33 -3.54 4.47
N THR A 232 3.77 -4.50 3.62
CA THR A 232 5.17 -4.95 3.54
C THR A 232 6.13 -3.78 3.36
N SER A 233 5.86 -2.92 2.36
CA SER A 233 6.69 -1.72 2.12
C SER A 233 6.70 -0.77 3.33
N ALA A 234 5.53 -0.54 3.93
CA ALA A 234 5.43 0.33 5.09
C ALA A 234 6.17 -0.24 6.31
N MET A 235 6.09 -1.57 6.55
CA MET A 235 6.83 -2.26 7.60
C MET A 235 8.34 -2.15 7.42
N ALA A 236 8.85 -2.49 6.23
CA ALA A 236 10.27 -2.37 5.90
C ALA A 236 10.76 -0.91 6.04
N SER A 237 9.96 0.05 5.56
CA SER A 237 10.27 1.47 5.69
C SER A 237 10.28 1.94 7.15
N LEU A 238 9.33 1.48 7.98
CA LEU A 238 9.25 1.82 9.40
C LEU A 238 10.49 1.31 10.16
N ILE A 239 10.88 0.05 9.91
CA ILE A 239 12.08 -0.53 10.49
C ILE A 239 13.31 0.29 10.08
N ASN A 240 13.46 0.56 8.79
CA ASN A 240 14.58 1.35 8.29
C ASN A 240 14.61 2.76 8.89
N GLU A 241 13.49 3.50 8.89
CA GLU A 241 13.45 4.88 9.38
C GLU A 241 13.72 4.97 10.89
N VAL A 242 13.25 4.00 11.68
CA VAL A 242 13.45 4.01 13.15
C VAL A 242 14.83 3.50 13.56
N PHE A 243 15.25 2.35 13.04
CA PHE A 243 16.49 1.73 13.49
C PHE A 243 17.77 2.35 12.89
N SER A 244 17.65 3.08 11.77
CA SER A 244 18.74 3.93 11.27
C SER A 244 18.93 5.22 12.10
N ARG A 245 18.05 5.50 13.08
CA ARG A 245 18.10 6.70 13.93
C ARG A 245 18.10 6.33 15.41
N PRO A 246 19.27 6.07 16.02
CA PRO A 246 19.38 5.62 17.41
C PRO A 246 18.57 6.49 18.40
N ALA A 247 18.61 7.81 18.24
CA ALA A 247 17.88 8.73 19.12
C ALA A 247 16.34 8.54 19.03
N VAL A 248 15.81 8.23 17.83
CA VAL A 248 14.39 7.94 17.66
C VAL A 248 14.04 6.58 18.26
N ARG A 249 14.83 5.56 17.97
CA ARG A 249 14.67 4.22 18.54
C ARG A 249 14.64 4.27 20.06
N ASP A 250 15.60 4.92 20.68
CA ASP A 250 15.74 5.01 22.14
C ASP A 250 14.58 5.81 22.76
N LEU A 251 14.14 6.88 22.09
CA LEU A 251 12.93 7.62 22.50
C LEU A 251 11.69 6.72 22.49
N LEU A 252 11.47 5.94 21.43
CA LEU A 252 10.30 5.06 21.32
C LEU A 252 10.32 3.90 22.31
N ARG A 253 11.50 3.41 22.68
CA ARG A 253 11.66 2.41 23.75
C ARG A 253 11.28 2.97 25.12
N ASN A 254 11.66 4.22 25.39
CA ASN A 254 11.36 4.88 26.68
C ASN A 254 9.93 5.40 26.74
N GLU A 255 9.34 5.77 25.60
CA GLU A 255 8.01 6.35 25.48
C GLU A 255 7.19 5.61 24.39
N PRO A 256 6.74 4.37 24.64
CA PRO A 256 6.02 3.55 23.64
C PRO A 256 4.74 4.20 23.11
N GLY A 257 4.11 5.08 23.89
CA GLY A 257 2.94 5.87 23.47
C GLY A 257 3.21 6.78 22.25
N LYS A 258 4.49 6.99 21.87
CA LYS A 258 4.88 7.75 20.67
C LYS A 258 5.03 6.89 19.41
N ILE A 259 4.95 5.57 19.52
CA ILE A 259 5.05 4.66 18.36
C ILE A 259 4.07 5.03 17.25
N PRO A 260 2.79 5.35 17.52
CA PRO A 260 1.87 5.80 16.47
C PRO A 260 2.35 7.03 15.69
N LEU A 261 3.07 7.94 16.35
CA LEU A 261 3.61 9.14 15.68
C LEU A 261 4.75 8.77 14.70
N ALA A 262 5.58 7.80 15.05
CA ALA A 262 6.62 7.28 14.15
C ALA A 262 6.00 6.57 12.94
N VAL A 263 4.90 5.84 13.13
CA VAL A 263 4.13 5.22 12.05
C VAL A 263 3.61 6.27 11.07
N GLU A 264 2.94 7.33 11.55
CA GLU A 264 2.40 8.38 10.68
C GLU A 264 3.53 9.12 9.93
N GLU A 265 4.67 9.39 10.59
CA GLU A 265 5.79 10.07 9.95
C GLU A 265 6.49 9.20 8.89
N THR A 266 6.60 7.90 9.14
CA THR A 266 7.09 6.95 8.13
C THR A 266 6.17 6.93 6.93
N LEU A 267 4.86 6.79 7.14
CA LEU A 267 3.87 6.78 6.06
C LEU A 267 3.89 8.08 5.24
N ARG A 268 4.14 9.22 5.88
CA ARG A 268 4.30 10.49 5.20
C ARG A 268 5.53 10.51 4.28
N LEU A 269 6.69 10.14 4.82
CA LEU A 269 7.98 10.22 4.11
C LEU A 269 8.20 9.10 3.10
N ARG A 270 7.67 7.92 3.40
CA ARG A 270 7.84 6.68 2.61
C ARG A 270 6.47 6.08 2.26
N PRO A 271 5.63 6.80 1.52
CA PRO A 271 4.36 6.22 1.10
C PRO A 271 4.64 5.00 0.21
N PRO A 272 3.97 3.86 0.47
CA PRO A 272 4.14 2.66 -0.37
C PRO A 272 3.80 2.89 -1.84
N PHE A 273 2.74 3.65 -2.11
CA PHE A 273 2.44 4.14 -3.46
C PHE A 273 2.75 5.63 -3.53
N PHE A 274 3.31 6.08 -4.67
CA PHE A 274 3.67 7.49 -4.86
C PHE A 274 2.49 8.32 -5.37
N GLY A 275 1.56 7.70 -6.07
CA GLY A 275 0.37 8.32 -6.61
C GLY A 275 -0.52 7.33 -7.36
N PHE A 276 -1.67 7.80 -7.81
CA PHE A 276 -2.53 7.08 -8.75
C PHE A 276 -3.03 8.03 -9.81
N PHE A 277 -3.36 7.47 -10.96
CA PHE A 277 -3.94 8.23 -12.06
C PHE A 277 -5.44 8.44 -11.87
N ARG A 278 -5.90 9.54 -12.43
CA ARG A 278 -7.31 9.85 -12.68
C ARG A 278 -7.45 10.36 -14.10
N ARG A 279 -8.66 10.35 -14.62
CA ARG A 279 -8.97 10.93 -15.92
C ARG A 279 -9.85 12.15 -15.75
N ALA A 280 -9.45 13.28 -16.36
CA ALA A 280 -10.27 14.49 -16.37
C ALA A 280 -11.56 14.24 -17.19
N THR A 281 -12.73 14.38 -16.57
CA THR A 281 -14.04 14.19 -17.22
C THR A 281 -14.53 15.42 -17.99
N LYS A 282 -13.93 16.57 -17.72
CA LYS A 282 -14.18 17.89 -18.32
C LYS A 282 -12.91 18.72 -18.30
N PRO A 283 -12.81 19.81 -19.08
CA PRO A 283 -11.70 20.74 -18.95
C PRO A 283 -11.67 21.34 -17.53
N VAL A 284 -10.47 21.45 -16.94
CA VAL A 284 -10.27 21.99 -15.59
C VAL A 284 -8.97 22.79 -15.52
N SER A 285 -8.99 23.89 -14.76
CA SER A 285 -7.81 24.72 -14.49
C SER A 285 -7.32 24.46 -13.06
N ILE A 286 -6.04 24.05 -12.90
CA ILE A 286 -5.40 23.82 -11.61
C ILE A 286 -4.11 24.62 -11.54
N SER A 287 -3.94 25.42 -10.51
CA SER A 287 -2.74 26.26 -10.31
C SER A 287 -2.33 27.02 -11.58
N GLY A 288 -3.31 27.49 -12.38
CA GLY A 288 -3.09 28.24 -13.62
C GLY A 288 -2.76 27.39 -14.85
N THR A 289 -2.83 26.06 -14.76
CA THR A 289 -2.62 25.15 -15.89
C THR A 289 -3.96 24.56 -16.32
N GLU A 290 -4.29 24.72 -17.62
CA GLU A 290 -5.46 24.11 -18.23
C GLU A 290 -5.20 22.63 -18.54
N ILE A 291 -6.05 21.77 -18.04
CA ILE A 291 -6.05 20.31 -18.28
C ILE A 291 -7.27 19.98 -19.12
N PRO A 292 -7.09 19.56 -20.37
CA PRO A 292 -8.21 19.19 -21.25
C PRO A 292 -8.98 17.96 -20.74
N GLN A 293 -10.25 17.86 -21.15
CA GLN A 293 -11.03 16.64 -20.97
C GLN A 293 -10.34 15.43 -21.60
N GLY A 294 -10.43 14.28 -20.94
CA GLY A 294 -9.86 13.00 -21.40
C GLY A 294 -8.38 12.82 -21.07
N CYS A 295 -7.70 13.84 -20.56
CA CYS A 295 -6.30 13.72 -20.15
C CYS A 295 -6.17 12.92 -18.84
N ASP A 296 -5.10 12.15 -18.77
CA ASP A 296 -4.70 11.48 -17.53
C ASP A 296 -3.99 12.47 -16.59
N VAL A 297 -4.31 12.38 -15.30
CA VAL A 297 -3.78 13.25 -14.24
C VAL A 297 -3.26 12.39 -13.11
N TYR A 298 -1.98 12.48 -12.83
CA TYR A 298 -1.33 11.77 -11.73
C TYR A 298 -1.49 12.53 -10.42
N MET A 299 -2.11 11.91 -9.45
CA MET A 299 -2.29 12.43 -8.09
C MET A 299 -1.05 12.11 -7.26
N GLY A 300 0.01 12.93 -7.34
CA GLY A 300 1.31 12.67 -6.75
C GLY A 300 1.35 12.94 -5.24
N TRP A 301 0.77 12.05 -4.41
CA TRP A 301 0.77 12.27 -2.96
C TRP A 301 2.12 12.11 -2.32
N ALA A 302 3.08 11.36 -2.89
CA ALA A 302 4.46 11.36 -2.42
C ALA A 302 5.10 12.76 -2.50
N ALA A 303 4.80 13.50 -3.60
CA ALA A 303 5.19 14.89 -3.72
C ALA A 303 4.43 15.79 -2.72
N ALA A 304 3.12 15.61 -2.61
CA ALA A 304 2.26 16.37 -1.70
C ALA A 304 2.66 16.20 -0.23
N ASN A 305 3.03 15.00 0.19
CA ASN A 305 3.51 14.71 1.54
C ASN A 305 4.85 15.39 1.90
N ARG A 306 5.53 15.95 0.89
CA ARG A 306 6.79 16.68 1.01
C ARG A 306 6.65 18.16 0.60
N ASP A 307 5.41 18.66 0.55
CA ASP A 307 5.13 20.05 0.23
C ASP A 307 5.45 20.96 1.44
N PRO A 308 6.40 21.92 1.33
CA PRO A 308 6.75 22.80 2.44
C PRO A 308 5.61 23.74 2.84
N THR A 309 4.59 23.93 2.02
CA THR A 309 3.39 24.70 2.37
C THR A 309 2.46 23.93 3.33
N ALA A 310 2.59 22.60 3.41
CA ALA A 310 1.80 21.73 4.27
C ALA A 310 2.60 21.14 5.44
N PHE A 311 3.92 20.96 5.26
CA PHE A 311 4.79 20.32 6.24
C PHE A 311 6.09 21.11 6.43
N GLU A 312 6.34 21.59 7.63
CA GLU A 312 7.61 22.24 7.98
C GLU A 312 8.76 21.23 7.87
N ALA A 313 9.91 21.63 7.30
CA ALA A 313 11.06 20.76 7.01
C ALA A 313 10.58 19.39 6.48
N PRO A 314 9.97 19.36 5.27
CA PRO A 314 9.18 18.24 4.78
C PRO A 314 10.01 16.99 4.48
N THR A 315 11.33 17.11 4.34
CA THR A 315 12.25 16.00 4.09
C THR A 315 12.79 15.35 5.37
N ASP A 316 12.65 16.02 6.53
CA ASP A 316 13.11 15.51 7.81
C ASP A 316 12.14 14.49 8.40
N PHE A 317 12.69 13.46 9.04
CA PHE A 317 11.91 12.52 9.85
C PHE A 317 11.66 13.12 11.25
N LYS A 318 10.48 13.68 11.45
CA LYS A 318 10.08 14.34 12.70
C LYS A 318 8.82 13.70 13.27
N ILE A 319 8.96 12.76 14.22
CA ILE A 319 7.81 12.04 14.79
C ILE A 319 6.86 12.95 15.59
N GLN A 320 7.32 14.10 16.09
CA GLN A 320 6.51 15.03 16.88
C GLN A 320 6.01 16.23 16.05
N ARG A 321 5.50 15.96 14.81
CA ARG A 321 4.84 17.01 14.02
C ARG A 321 3.53 17.43 14.70
N PRO A 322 3.24 18.73 14.78
CA PRO A 322 1.98 19.22 15.35
C PRO A 322 0.75 18.69 14.59
N GLN A 323 0.88 18.53 13.28
CA GLN A 323 -0.13 17.96 12.41
C GLN A 323 0.56 17.12 11.32
N ASN A 324 0.17 15.86 11.22
CA ASN A 324 0.66 14.95 10.17
C ASN A 324 -0.50 14.44 9.31
N ARG A 325 -1.06 15.36 8.49
CA ARG A 325 -2.20 15.07 7.61
C ARG A 325 -1.72 14.58 6.24
N HIS A 326 -0.87 13.56 6.22
CA HIS A 326 -0.38 12.99 4.97
C HIS A 326 -1.49 12.36 4.12
N LEU A 327 -1.26 12.28 2.80
CA LEU A 327 -2.23 11.77 1.83
C LEU A 327 -1.98 10.30 1.44
N THR A 328 -1.13 9.58 2.13
CA THR A 328 -0.71 8.20 1.82
C THR A 328 -1.89 7.22 1.76
N PHE A 329 -2.92 7.42 2.56
CA PHE A 329 -4.13 6.61 2.52
C PHE A 329 -5.21 7.14 1.57
N GLY A 330 -4.85 8.07 0.70
CA GLY A 330 -5.81 8.70 -0.18
C GLY A 330 -6.71 9.72 0.53
N TYR A 331 -7.67 10.27 -0.23
CA TYR A 331 -8.66 11.22 0.28
C TYR A 331 -9.98 11.09 -0.49
N GLY A 332 -11.10 11.52 0.12
CA GLY A 332 -12.43 11.42 -0.50
C GLY A 332 -12.99 9.99 -0.49
N ILE A 333 -13.83 9.68 -1.48
CA ILE A 333 -14.55 8.40 -1.55
C ILE A 333 -13.62 7.19 -1.72
N HIS A 334 -12.44 7.38 -2.29
CA HIS A 334 -11.41 6.36 -2.48
C HIS A 334 -10.38 6.28 -1.33
N SER A 335 -10.63 6.93 -0.18
CA SER A 335 -9.76 6.77 0.99
C SER A 335 -9.61 5.30 1.39
N CYS A 336 -8.41 4.90 1.81
CA CYS A 336 -8.08 3.51 2.09
C CYS A 336 -8.97 2.91 3.19
N PRO A 337 -9.70 1.81 2.91
CA PRO A 337 -10.53 1.14 3.92
C PRO A 337 -9.69 0.44 4.98
N GLY A 338 -8.48 -0.03 4.62
CA GLY A 338 -7.56 -0.75 5.50
C GLY A 338 -6.68 0.14 6.38
N SER A 339 -6.83 1.47 6.31
CA SER A 339 -5.92 2.41 6.98
C SER A 339 -5.75 2.20 8.48
N ALA A 340 -6.82 1.80 9.17
CA ALA A 340 -6.78 1.49 10.61
C ALA A 340 -6.09 0.15 10.89
N LEU A 341 -6.31 -0.85 10.04
CA LEU A 341 -5.65 -2.16 10.13
C LEU A 341 -4.14 -2.01 9.90
N ALA A 342 -3.72 -1.34 8.82
CA ALA A 342 -2.32 -1.11 8.52
C ALA A 342 -1.59 -0.36 9.65
N ARG A 343 -2.21 0.66 10.23
CA ARG A 343 -1.64 1.36 11.41
C ARG A 343 -1.47 0.46 12.62
N MET A 344 -2.41 -0.43 12.85
CA MET A 344 -2.32 -1.42 13.93
C MET A 344 -1.17 -2.40 13.66
N GLU A 345 -1.05 -2.95 12.47
CA GLU A 345 0.03 -3.86 12.09
C GLU A 345 1.41 -3.20 12.26
N LEU A 346 1.59 -1.97 11.75
CA LEU A 346 2.82 -1.21 11.88
C LEU A 346 3.18 -0.89 13.34
N ARG A 347 2.17 -0.55 14.16
CA ARG A 347 2.37 -0.29 15.58
C ARG A 347 2.82 -1.55 16.31
N VAL A 348 2.12 -2.66 16.11
CA VAL A 348 2.43 -3.94 16.78
C VAL A 348 3.81 -4.44 16.37
N LEU A 349 4.15 -4.35 15.07
CA LEU A 349 5.49 -4.69 14.58
C LEU A 349 6.58 -3.93 15.35
N LEU A 350 6.43 -2.62 15.46
CA LEU A 350 7.46 -1.79 16.10
C LEU A 350 7.52 -2.01 17.62
N GLU A 351 6.38 -2.23 18.27
CA GLU A 351 6.32 -2.61 19.68
C GLU A 351 7.14 -3.88 19.95
N GLU A 352 6.91 -4.94 19.17
CA GLU A 352 7.56 -6.23 19.36
C GLU A 352 9.06 -6.18 18.99
N LEU A 353 9.44 -5.51 17.92
CA LEU A 353 10.86 -5.35 17.58
C LEU A 353 11.63 -4.53 18.63
N LEU A 354 11.08 -3.43 19.11
CA LEU A 354 11.72 -2.63 20.17
C LEU A 354 11.84 -3.38 21.49
N ARG A 355 10.92 -4.32 21.75
CA ARG A 355 10.93 -5.18 22.94
C ARG A 355 11.95 -6.32 22.81
N ARG A 356 11.95 -7.04 21.67
CA ARG A 356 12.66 -8.29 21.48
C ARG A 356 14.05 -8.13 20.88
N THR A 357 14.25 -7.11 20.04
CA THR A 357 15.52 -6.79 19.38
C THR A 357 15.92 -5.32 19.59
N PRO A 358 16.08 -4.89 20.87
CA PRO A 358 16.26 -3.46 21.18
C PRO A 358 17.54 -2.85 20.63
N ASP A 359 18.51 -3.66 20.27
CA ASP A 359 19.82 -3.26 19.72
C ASP A 359 19.94 -3.55 18.21
N LEU A 360 18.83 -3.84 17.54
CA LEU A 360 18.79 -4.09 16.10
C LEU A 360 19.51 -2.97 15.33
N LYS A 361 20.38 -3.39 14.40
CA LYS A 361 21.15 -2.52 13.52
C LYS A 361 20.92 -2.91 12.07
N ILE A 362 20.69 -1.91 11.25
CA ILE A 362 20.65 -2.07 9.80
C ILE A 362 22.09 -2.28 9.30
N GLN A 363 22.31 -3.32 8.50
CA GLN A 363 23.62 -3.64 7.92
C GLN A 363 23.80 -3.09 6.51
N THR A 364 22.70 -2.74 5.84
CA THR A 364 22.72 -2.13 4.51
C THR A 364 23.07 -0.65 4.65
N ASP A 365 24.24 -0.21 4.19
CA ASP A 365 24.73 1.17 4.32
C ASP A 365 23.77 2.21 3.71
N ALA A 366 23.15 1.88 2.60
CA ALA A 366 22.15 2.73 1.92
C ALA A 366 21.06 1.85 1.29
N PRO A 367 19.99 1.54 2.03
CA PRO A 367 18.89 0.76 1.50
C PRO A 367 18.27 1.42 0.26
N VAL A 368 18.27 0.71 -0.87
CA VAL A 368 17.78 1.24 -2.15
C VAL A 368 16.34 0.84 -2.37
N TYR A 369 15.46 1.85 -2.35
CA TYR A 369 14.06 1.65 -2.73
C TYR A 369 13.94 1.42 -4.23
N GLN A 370 13.06 0.50 -4.61
CA GLN A 370 12.73 0.19 -6.00
C GLN A 370 11.23 0.42 -6.22
N PHE A 371 10.84 0.63 -7.49
CA PHE A 371 9.45 0.49 -7.88
C PHE A 371 9.15 -0.93 -8.33
N GLY A 372 8.04 -1.47 -7.82
CA GLY A 372 7.35 -2.61 -8.41
C GLY A 372 6.29 -2.14 -9.41
N GLY A 373 5.48 -3.05 -9.91
CA GLY A 373 4.37 -2.69 -10.81
C GLY A 373 3.45 -1.63 -10.20
N GLY A 374 3.22 -0.53 -10.93
CA GLY A 374 2.20 0.45 -10.60
C GLY A 374 2.54 1.42 -9.47
N ASP A 375 3.69 2.07 -9.48
CA ASP A 375 4.11 3.08 -8.48
C ASP A 375 4.30 2.58 -7.04
N TYR A 376 4.40 1.28 -6.88
CA TYR A 376 4.65 0.65 -5.59
C TYR A 376 6.13 0.73 -5.24
N SER A 377 6.49 1.55 -4.25
CA SER A 377 7.86 1.73 -3.77
C SER A 377 8.15 0.77 -2.61
N TYR A 378 9.21 0.00 -2.67
CA TYR A 378 9.57 -1.00 -1.66
C TYR A 378 11.08 -1.19 -1.50
N LEU A 379 11.47 -1.77 -0.37
CA LEU A 379 12.81 -2.31 -0.15
C LEU A 379 12.79 -3.81 -0.47
N PRO A 380 13.61 -4.28 -1.42
CA PRO A 380 13.63 -5.71 -1.78
C PRO A 380 14.23 -6.59 -0.69
N ALA A 381 15.14 -6.05 0.10
CA ALA A 381 15.78 -6.70 1.25
C ALA A 381 16.24 -5.64 2.27
N LEU A 382 16.36 -6.04 3.52
CA LEU A 382 16.90 -5.21 4.59
C LEU A 382 17.63 -6.09 5.62
N GLU A 383 18.93 -6.26 5.41
CA GLU A 383 19.78 -7.04 6.30
C GLU A 383 19.92 -6.35 7.65
N VAL A 384 19.69 -7.10 8.71
CA VAL A 384 19.81 -6.61 10.10
C VAL A 384 20.63 -7.56 10.96
N THR A 385 21.26 -7.01 12.00
CA THR A 385 21.88 -7.77 13.09
C THR A 385 21.35 -7.30 14.43
N PHE A 386 21.38 -8.18 15.42
CA PHE A 386 20.92 -7.93 16.78
C PHE A 386 21.58 -8.95 17.73
N THR A 387 21.54 -8.70 19.04
CA THR A 387 21.95 -9.69 20.02
C THR A 387 20.98 -10.86 20.03
N ALA A 388 21.50 -12.10 19.94
CA ALA A 388 20.68 -13.30 19.99
C ALA A 388 19.81 -13.31 21.25
N GLY A 389 18.52 -13.57 21.06
CA GLY A 389 17.54 -13.71 22.13
C GLY A 389 17.07 -15.15 22.30
N VAL A 390 16.01 -15.30 23.06
CA VAL A 390 15.32 -16.59 23.26
C VAL A 390 13.92 -16.54 22.65
N ARG A 391 13.43 -17.69 22.23
CA ARG A 391 12.04 -17.86 21.80
C ARG A 391 11.10 -17.65 22.95
N GLU A 392 9.93 -17.09 22.68
CA GLU A 392 8.88 -16.83 23.67
C GLU A 392 7.67 -17.77 23.50
N ALA A 393 7.66 -18.65 22.49
CA ALA A 393 6.58 -19.56 22.18
C ALA A 393 6.35 -20.64 23.24
#